data_8355b3696e7e42fdeace7781395a1c00
#
_entry.id   8355b3696e7e42fdeace7781395a1c00
#
_cell.length_a   1.000
_cell.length_b   1.000
_cell.length_c   1.000
_cell.angle_alpha   90.00
_cell.angle_beta   90.00
_cell.angle_gamma   90.00
#
_symmetry.space_group_name_H-M   'P 1'
#
loop_
_entity.id
_entity.type
_entity.pdbx_description
1 polymer ?
#
loop_
_entity_poly.entity_id
_entity_poly.type
_entity_poly.pdbx_seq_one_letter_code
_entity_poly.pdbx_strand_id
1 'polypeptide(L)'
;MKKSPPQSSTMQADALLTQDELDFIQNMQQMPQLNLADTMSSLLVNGDHRIQTLLTRLVANEQVTLQAQFNNQQISFPLQLVEDEFHALHLQVGSPEIYEDGPSRRPWRLSMETPCALRNTRGQAVGLWVRDISFKGALVEVRGPAKAPARFVLQFSPAGIAPISLHGVLRRRIGADLAAYDLGRTPSDEIERLREYILQAHREAHPELHDQVSS
;
A
#
# COMPACT_ATOMS: atom_id res chain seq x y z
N MET A 1 20.59 -15.05 66.89
CA MET A 1 19.52 -14.64 65.92
C MET A 1 20.21 -14.07 64.70
N LYS A 2 20.34 -14.88 63.62
CA LYS A 2 20.93 -14.45 62.36
C LYS A 2 19.77 -14.17 61.40
N LYS A 3 19.60 -12.91 60.95
CA LYS A 3 18.70 -12.50 59.91
C LYS A 3 19.30 -12.83 58.55
N SER A 4 18.61 -13.63 57.75
CA SER A 4 18.90 -13.87 56.35
C SER A 4 18.43 -12.66 55.50
N PRO A 5 19.17 -12.26 54.45
CA PRO A 5 18.72 -11.20 53.51
C PRO A 5 17.66 -11.72 52.54
N PRO A 6 16.80 -10.84 52.01
CA PRO A 6 15.78 -11.23 51.06
C PRO A 6 16.40 -11.53 49.67
N GLN A 7 15.93 -12.60 49.07
CA GLN A 7 16.28 -12.99 47.71
C GLN A 7 15.65 -12.00 46.74
N SER A 8 16.47 -11.34 45.95
CA SER A 8 16.08 -10.53 44.81
C SER A 8 15.52 -11.44 43.72
N SER A 9 14.21 -11.37 43.52
CA SER A 9 13.56 -11.96 42.35
C SER A 9 13.99 -11.12 41.11
N THR A 10 14.91 -11.64 40.34
CA THR A 10 15.19 -11.16 38.98
C THR A 10 13.95 -11.45 38.15
N MET A 11 13.19 -10.41 37.85
CA MET A 11 12.21 -10.44 36.75
C MET A 11 13.01 -10.68 35.47
N GLN A 12 12.96 -11.91 34.97
CA GLN A 12 13.28 -12.18 33.57
C GLN A 12 12.25 -11.41 32.73
N ALA A 13 12.69 -10.35 32.07
CA ALA A 13 11.93 -9.77 30.97
C ALA A 13 11.80 -10.88 29.92
N ASP A 14 10.59 -11.37 29.72
CA ASP A 14 10.26 -12.21 28.57
C ASP A 14 10.73 -11.46 27.32
N ALA A 15 11.71 -12.03 26.63
CA ALA A 15 12.13 -11.50 25.35
C ALA A 15 10.94 -11.59 24.42
N LEU A 16 10.43 -10.43 23.96
CA LEU A 16 9.28 -10.30 23.08
C LEU A 16 9.48 -11.02 21.73
N LEU A 17 10.71 -11.43 21.43
CA LEU A 17 11.09 -12.12 20.20
C LEU A 17 11.92 -13.37 20.56
N THR A 18 11.64 -14.45 19.86
CA THR A 18 12.46 -15.68 19.92
C THR A 18 13.82 -15.45 19.24
N GLN A 19 14.82 -16.29 19.54
CA GLN A 19 16.14 -16.19 18.91
C GLN A 19 16.04 -16.35 17.39
N ASP A 20 15.15 -17.21 16.90
CA ASP A 20 14.90 -17.43 15.46
C ASP A 20 14.32 -16.18 14.78
N GLU A 21 13.48 -15.42 15.49
CA GLU A 21 12.94 -14.13 15.00
C GLU A 21 14.01 -13.03 14.98
N LEU A 22 14.91 -13.00 15.96
CA LEU A 22 16.04 -12.07 15.97
C LEU A 22 17.04 -12.38 14.85
N ASP A 23 17.36 -13.65 14.64
CA ASP A 23 18.26 -14.10 13.56
C ASP A 23 17.62 -13.81 12.19
N PHE A 24 16.31 -13.93 12.05
CA PHE A 24 15.58 -13.53 10.84
C PHE A 24 15.68 -12.03 10.55
N ILE A 25 15.46 -11.19 11.57
CA ILE A 25 15.58 -9.72 11.44
C ILE A 25 17.02 -9.32 11.08
N GLN A 26 18.04 -9.95 11.68
CA GLN A 26 19.43 -9.68 11.37
C GLN A 26 19.80 -10.11 9.95
N ASN A 27 19.31 -11.26 9.50
CA ASN A 27 19.51 -11.72 8.11
C ASN A 27 18.81 -10.82 7.08
N MET A 28 17.63 -10.29 7.42
CA MET A 28 16.95 -9.31 6.55
C MET A 28 17.73 -8.00 6.42
N GLN A 29 18.43 -7.56 7.47
CA GLN A 29 19.28 -6.36 7.42
C GLN A 29 20.58 -6.58 6.61
N GLN A 30 21.00 -7.83 6.42
CA GLN A 30 22.19 -8.21 5.63
C GLN A 30 21.86 -8.61 4.18
N MET A 31 20.59 -8.67 3.80
CA MET A 31 20.20 -8.92 2.42
C MET A 31 20.63 -7.73 1.53
N PRO A 32 21.22 -8.00 0.33
CA PRO A 32 21.51 -6.94 -0.61
C PRO A 32 20.22 -6.18 -0.90
N GLN A 33 20.33 -4.86 -0.88
CA GLN A 33 19.24 -3.91 -1.03
C GLN A 33 18.33 -4.32 -2.20
N LEU A 34 17.08 -4.66 -1.87
CA LEU A 34 16.05 -4.98 -2.85
C LEU A 34 15.82 -3.76 -3.74
N ASN A 35 16.19 -3.88 -5.01
CA ASN A 35 15.93 -2.87 -6.00
C ASN A 35 14.41 -2.77 -6.19
N LEU A 36 13.80 -1.73 -5.64
CA LEU A 36 12.35 -1.49 -5.70
C LEU A 36 11.81 -1.43 -7.15
N ALA A 37 12.69 -1.23 -8.13
CA ALA A 37 12.33 -1.23 -9.55
C ALA A 37 12.00 -2.64 -10.09
N ASP A 38 12.58 -3.70 -9.51
CA ASP A 38 12.36 -5.10 -9.90
C ASP A 38 11.36 -5.84 -8.98
N THR A 39 10.73 -5.16 -8.03
CA THR A 39 9.93 -5.76 -6.95
C THR A 39 8.53 -6.23 -7.38
N MET A 40 8.24 -6.32 -8.66
CA MET A 40 7.16 -7.17 -9.19
C MET A 40 7.61 -8.65 -9.27
N SER A 41 8.85 -8.95 -8.92
CA SER A 41 9.40 -10.29 -8.94
C SER A 41 9.21 -10.95 -7.57
N SER A 42 8.70 -12.16 -7.57
CA SER A 42 8.62 -13.04 -6.41
C SER A 42 9.92 -13.01 -5.60
N LEU A 43 9.83 -12.62 -4.34
CA LEU A 43 10.92 -12.78 -3.39
C LEU A 43 11.15 -14.27 -3.21
N LEU A 44 12.13 -14.83 -3.92
CA LEU A 44 12.67 -16.15 -3.64
C LEU A 44 13.38 -16.06 -2.29
N VAL A 45 12.68 -16.43 -1.22
CA VAL A 45 13.29 -16.59 0.09
C VAL A 45 14.16 -17.85 0.03
N ASN A 46 15.42 -17.69 -0.40
CA ASN A 46 16.46 -18.70 -0.26
C ASN A 46 16.86 -18.79 1.22
N GLY A 47 15.94 -19.21 2.06
CA GLY A 47 16.14 -19.41 3.48
C GLY A 47 16.06 -20.89 3.85
N ASP A 48 16.65 -21.27 4.99
CA ASP A 48 16.46 -22.56 5.61
C ASP A 48 14.94 -22.90 5.65
N HIS A 49 14.59 -24.15 5.46
CA HIS A 49 13.21 -24.68 5.47
C HIS A 49 12.38 -24.18 6.66
N ARG A 50 13.01 -23.84 7.77
CA ARG A 50 12.40 -23.25 8.97
C ARG A 50 11.85 -21.84 8.71
N ILE A 51 12.60 -20.99 8.00
CA ILE A 51 12.19 -19.61 7.67
C ILE A 51 11.01 -19.64 6.71
N GLN A 52 11.04 -20.49 5.68
CA GLN A 52 9.91 -20.68 4.78
C GLN A 52 8.66 -21.14 5.52
N THR A 53 8.79 -22.10 6.44
CA THR A 53 7.66 -22.60 7.23
C THR A 53 7.11 -21.52 8.17
N LEU A 54 7.96 -20.69 8.78
CA LEU A 54 7.56 -19.59 9.66
C LEU A 54 6.79 -18.53 8.87
N LEU A 55 7.34 -18.06 7.75
CA LEU A 55 6.70 -17.06 6.89
C LEU A 55 5.38 -17.56 6.32
N THR A 56 5.34 -18.81 5.87
CA THR A 56 4.10 -19.44 5.38
C THR A 56 3.01 -19.45 6.45
N ARG A 57 3.36 -19.77 7.70
CA ARG A 57 2.40 -19.74 8.83
C ARG A 57 1.94 -18.34 9.17
N LEU A 58 2.85 -17.35 9.19
CA LEU A 58 2.51 -15.96 9.47
C LEU A 58 1.57 -15.41 8.41
N VAL A 59 1.91 -15.57 7.12
CA VAL A 59 1.09 -15.05 6.01
C VAL A 59 -0.24 -15.79 5.87
N ALA A 60 -0.31 -17.09 6.21
CA ALA A 60 -1.55 -17.86 6.16
C ALA A 60 -2.56 -17.47 7.26
N ASN A 61 -2.09 -16.97 8.39
CA ASN A 61 -2.93 -16.67 9.56
C ASN A 61 -3.11 -15.17 9.82
N GLU A 62 -2.21 -14.32 9.31
CA GLU A 62 -2.21 -12.87 9.57
C GLU A 62 -1.86 -12.10 8.30
N GLN A 63 -2.32 -10.85 8.22
CA GLN A 63 -1.89 -9.92 7.19
C GLN A 63 -0.49 -9.41 7.51
N VAL A 64 0.52 -9.97 6.87
CA VAL A 64 1.91 -9.51 7.01
C VAL A 64 2.16 -8.38 6.02
N THR A 65 2.79 -7.30 6.49
CA THR A 65 3.18 -6.16 5.67
C THR A 65 4.63 -5.80 5.92
N LEU A 66 5.37 -5.51 4.85
CA LEU A 66 6.64 -4.80 4.94
C LEU A 66 6.36 -3.30 5.02
N GLN A 67 7.02 -2.59 5.93
CA GLN A 67 6.83 -1.16 6.10
C GLN A 67 8.15 -0.43 5.95
N ALA A 68 8.14 0.62 5.13
CA ALA A 68 9.22 1.59 5.05
C ALA A 68 8.71 2.95 5.52
N GLN A 69 9.49 3.61 6.40
CA GLN A 69 9.16 4.93 6.92
C GLN A 69 10.15 5.96 6.38
N PHE A 70 9.64 7.02 5.79
CA PHE A 70 10.44 8.12 5.27
C PHE A 70 9.84 9.45 5.73
N ASN A 71 10.56 10.19 6.58
CA ASN A 71 10.07 11.46 7.13
C ASN A 71 8.65 11.33 7.72
N ASN A 72 7.67 11.95 7.07
CA ASN A 72 6.25 11.91 7.43
C ASN A 72 5.42 10.97 6.53
N GLN A 73 6.06 10.09 5.79
CA GLN A 73 5.39 9.13 4.91
C GLN A 73 5.72 7.69 5.29
N GLN A 74 4.73 6.82 5.21
CA GLN A 74 4.88 5.38 5.41
C GLN A 74 4.41 4.65 4.16
N ILE A 75 5.28 3.80 3.64
CA ILE A 75 4.96 2.90 2.53
C ILE A 75 4.80 1.49 3.11
N SER A 76 3.65 0.88 2.89
CA SER A 76 3.30 -0.44 3.41
C SER A 76 3.04 -1.40 2.25
N PHE A 77 3.84 -2.46 2.15
CA PHE A 77 3.74 -3.49 1.12
C PHE A 77 3.06 -4.73 1.72
N PRO A 78 1.85 -5.10 1.28
CA PRO A 78 1.22 -6.34 1.73
C PRO A 78 2.00 -7.54 1.19
N LEU A 79 2.24 -8.55 2.03
CA LEU A 79 2.79 -9.82 1.61
C LEU A 79 1.66 -10.83 1.39
N GLN A 80 1.75 -11.56 0.29
CA GLN A 80 0.79 -12.59 -0.09
C GLN A 80 1.52 -13.91 -0.37
N LEU A 81 0.88 -15.01 -0.03
CA LEU A 81 1.37 -16.33 -0.39
C LEU A 81 0.67 -16.75 -1.69
N VAL A 82 1.44 -17.01 -2.71
CA VAL A 82 0.94 -17.44 -4.02
C VAL A 82 1.50 -18.83 -4.32
N GLU A 83 0.62 -19.74 -4.73
CA GLU A 83 0.98 -21.05 -5.21
C GLU A 83 1.23 -20.99 -6.71
N ASP A 84 2.36 -21.52 -7.16
CA ASP A 84 2.71 -21.61 -8.58
C ASP A 84 2.10 -22.87 -9.24
N GLU A 85 2.34 -23.03 -10.53
CA GLU A 85 1.88 -24.18 -11.31
C GLU A 85 2.47 -25.52 -10.87
N PHE A 86 3.53 -25.51 -10.04
CA PHE A 86 4.16 -26.70 -9.46
C PHE A 86 3.74 -26.94 -8.00
N HIS A 87 2.69 -26.24 -7.52
CA HIS A 87 2.24 -26.27 -6.12
C HIS A 87 3.30 -25.80 -5.12
N ALA A 88 4.31 -25.03 -5.56
CA ALA A 88 5.26 -24.40 -4.68
C ALA A 88 4.72 -23.05 -4.19
N LEU A 89 4.85 -22.79 -2.88
CA LEU A 89 4.40 -21.55 -2.27
C LEU A 89 5.49 -20.50 -2.37
N HIS A 90 5.14 -19.36 -2.95
CA HIS A 90 6.01 -18.20 -3.09
C HIS A 90 5.44 -17.00 -2.34
N LEU A 91 6.32 -16.23 -1.69
CA LEU A 91 5.96 -14.94 -1.12
C LEU A 91 5.94 -13.90 -2.24
N GLN A 92 4.80 -13.26 -2.43
CA GLN A 92 4.64 -12.16 -3.37
C GLN A 92 4.41 -10.84 -2.62
N VAL A 93 5.08 -9.79 -3.06
CA VAL A 93 4.87 -8.44 -2.56
C VAL A 93 3.77 -7.80 -3.39
N GLY A 94 2.66 -7.43 -2.75
CA GLY A 94 1.56 -6.71 -3.40
C GLY A 94 1.88 -5.22 -3.57
N SER A 95 1.07 -4.53 -4.36
CA SER A 95 1.21 -3.10 -4.60
C SER A 95 1.07 -2.31 -3.30
N PRO A 96 1.97 -1.34 -3.04
CA PRO A 96 2.05 -0.67 -1.75
C PRO A 96 0.91 0.30 -1.49
N GLU A 97 0.62 0.47 -0.22
CA GLU A 97 -0.20 1.54 0.32
C GLU A 97 0.70 2.64 0.86
N ILE A 98 0.56 3.86 0.33
CA ILE A 98 1.32 5.03 0.78
C ILE A 98 0.44 5.87 1.70
N TYR A 99 0.96 6.17 2.88
CA TYR A 99 0.29 6.99 3.88
C TYR A 99 1.14 8.22 4.24
N GLU A 100 0.48 9.29 4.59
CA GLU A 100 1.07 10.46 5.24
C GLU A 100 0.75 10.44 6.72
N ASP A 101 1.77 10.65 7.55
CA ASP A 101 1.63 10.86 8.98
C ASP A 101 1.33 12.34 9.27
N GLY A 102 0.39 12.57 10.16
CA GLY A 102 -0.08 13.89 10.55
C GLY A 102 -0.91 13.77 11.84
N PRO A 103 -1.78 14.73 12.16
CA PRO A 103 -2.72 14.61 13.28
C PRO A 103 -3.61 13.36 13.17
N SER A 104 -3.79 12.86 11.95
CA SER A 104 -4.35 11.55 11.65
C SER A 104 -3.63 10.97 10.45
N ARG A 105 -3.29 9.68 10.49
CA ARG A 105 -2.72 8.94 9.36
C ARG A 105 -3.74 8.88 8.23
N ARG A 106 -3.36 9.31 7.04
CA ARG A 106 -4.23 9.34 5.86
C ARG A 106 -3.50 8.80 4.62
N PRO A 107 -4.22 8.19 3.66
CA PRO A 107 -3.64 7.82 2.38
C PRO A 107 -3.03 9.03 1.69
N TRP A 108 -1.80 8.87 1.18
CA TRP A 108 -1.18 9.88 0.33
C TRP A 108 -2.05 10.13 -0.91
N ARG A 109 -2.10 11.39 -1.35
CA ARG A 109 -2.95 11.80 -2.44
C ARG A 109 -2.13 12.35 -3.60
N LEU A 110 -2.27 11.72 -4.75
CA LEU A 110 -1.72 12.23 -5.99
C LEU A 110 -2.60 13.38 -6.49
N SER A 111 -2.03 14.59 -6.50
CA SER A 111 -2.66 15.77 -7.07
C SER A 111 -2.47 15.76 -8.60
N MET A 112 -3.56 15.90 -9.35
CA MET A 112 -3.50 15.95 -10.81
C MET A 112 -3.22 17.39 -11.25
N GLU A 113 -2.07 17.68 -11.87
CA GLU A 113 -1.77 18.99 -12.46
C GLU A 113 -2.87 19.42 -13.44
N THR A 114 -3.27 18.49 -14.30
CA THR A 114 -4.44 18.65 -15.16
C THR A 114 -5.51 17.65 -14.73
N PRO A 115 -6.71 18.11 -14.31
CA PRO A 115 -7.77 17.21 -13.91
C PRO A 115 -8.09 16.16 -14.96
N CYS A 116 -8.16 14.89 -14.56
CA CYS A 116 -8.43 13.77 -15.46
C CYS A 116 -9.92 13.47 -15.56
N ALA A 117 -10.47 13.50 -16.76
CA ALA A 117 -11.88 13.22 -17.00
C ALA A 117 -12.23 11.75 -16.72
N LEU A 118 -13.23 11.51 -15.89
CA LEU A 118 -13.85 10.19 -15.79
C LEU A 118 -14.72 9.91 -17.01
N ARG A 119 -14.64 8.68 -17.51
CA ARG A 119 -15.31 8.25 -18.75
C ARG A 119 -16.26 7.08 -18.48
N ASN A 120 -17.31 7.01 -19.27
CA ASN A 120 -18.15 5.81 -19.27
C ASN A 120 -17.47 4.68 -20.09
N THR A 121 -18.09 3.50 -20.14
CA THR A 121 -17.60 2.32 -20.88
C THR A 121 -17.50 2.55 -22.39
N ARG A 122 -18.11 3.62 -22.93
CA ARG A 122 -18.01 4.04 -24.33
C ARG A 122 -16.89 5.05 -24.56
N GLY A 123 -16.09 5.37 -23.53
CA GLY A 123 -15.01 6.35 -23.60
C GLY A 123 -15.44 7.82 -23.54
N GLN A 124 -16.73 8.13 -23.33
CA GLN A 124 -17.24 9.49 -23.27
C GLN A 124 -17.07 10.09 -21.88
N ALA A 125 -16.60 11.35 -21.80
CA ALA A 125 -16.51 12.07 -20.53
C ALA A 125 -17.91 12.38 -19.97
N VAL A 126 -18.08 12.21 -18.67
CA VAL A 126 -19.38 12.33 -17.98
C VAL A 126 -19.51 13.61 -17.15
N GLY A 127 -18.64 14.59 -17.34
CA GLY A 127 -18.64 15.84 -16.57
C GLY A 127 -18.05 15.71 -15.16
N LEU A 128 -17.40 14.60 -14.85
CA LEU A 128 -16.68 14.37 -13.59
C LEU A 128 -15.19 14.30 -13.88
N TRP A 129 -14.39 15.09 -13.11
CA TRP A 129 -12.96 15.23 -13.35
C TRP A 129 -12.19 15.02 -12.06
N VAL A 130 -11.27 14.04 -12.02
CA VAL A 130 -10.42 13.77 -10.86
C VAL A 130 -9.40 14.90 -10.70
N ARG A 131 -9.41 15.54 -9.52
CA ARG A 131 -8.46 16.58 -9.11
C ARG A 131 -7.32 15.99 -8.28
N ASP A 132 -7.66 15.12 -7.37
CA ASP A 132 -6.69 14.32 -6.62
C ASP A 132 -7.25 12.92 -6.34
N ILE A 133 -6.36 11.95 -6.16
CA ILE A 133 -6.73 10.55 -5.95
C ILE A 133 -5.77 9.88 -5.00
N SER A 134 -6.31 8.97 -4.20
CA SER A 134 -5.57 7.98 -3.40
C SER A 134 -6.19 6.60 -3.62
N PHE A 135 -5.56 5.55 -3.13
CA PHE A 135 -6.13 4.21 -3.22
C PHE A 135 -7.47 4.02 -2.45
N LYS A 136 -7.83 4.95 -1.55
CA LYS A 136 -9.10 4.92 -0.79
C LYS A 136 -10.14 5.94 -1.25
N GLY A 137 -9.76 6.97 -2.01
CA GLY A 137 -10.71 8.01 -2.36
C GLY A 137 -10.23 8.99 -3.40
N ALA A 138 -11.16 9.71 -4.00
CA ALA A 138 -10.90 10.73 -5.00
C ALA A 138 -11.66 12.02 -4.69
N LEU A 139 -11.03 13.16 -4.99
CA LEU A 139 -11.67 14.47 -5.10
C LEU A 139 -11.98 14.71 -6.56
N VAL A 140 -13.24 14.94 -6.84
CA VAL A 140 -13.78 15.07 -8.20
C VAL A 140 -14.38 16.45 -8.38
N GLU A 141 -14.00 17.13 -9.44
CA GLU A 141 -14.63 18.36 -9.91
C GLU A 141 -15.80 18.00 -10.82
N VAL A 142 -16.94 18.64 -10.61
CA VAL A 142 -18.17 18.46 -11.38
C VAL A 142 -18.30 19.61 -12.36
N ARG A 143 -18.26 19.34 -13.64
CA ARG A 143 -18.33 20.38 -14.70
C ARG A 143 -19.61 20.29 -15.49
N GLY A 144 -20.09 21.45 -15.92
CA GLY A 144 -21.29 21.57 -16.74
C GLY A 144 -22.59 21.36 -15.97
N PRO A 145 -23.68 20.90 -16.62
CA PRO A 145 -24.96 20.65 -15.96
C PRO A 145 -25.00 19.39 -15.13
N ALA A 146 -23.90 18.63 -15.09
CA ALA A 146 -23.79 17.39 -14.31
C ALA A 146 -23.98 17.66 -12.82
N LYS A 147 -24.55 16.69 -12.11
CA LYS A 147 -24.58 16.68 -10.64
C LYS A 147 -23.71 15.54 -10.12
N ALA A 148 -23.04 15.75 -8.99
CA ALA A 148 -22.31 14.69 -8.34
C ALA A 148 -23.26 13.50 -8.04
N PRO A 149 -23.12 12.34 -8.68
CA PRO A 149 -23.96 11.18 -8.44
C PRO A 149 -23.66 10.58 -7.05
N ALA A 150 -24.65 9.90 -6.45
CA ALA A 150 -24.44 9.21 -5.17
C ALA A 150 -23.44 8.04 -5.31
N ARG A 151 -23.41 7.41 -6.49
CA ARG A 151 -22.48 6.32 -6.83
C ARG A 151 -22.13 6.39 -8.30
N PHE A 152 -20.95 5.89 -8.67
CA PHE A 152 -20.57 5.72 -10.06
C PHE A 152 -19.70 4.47 -10.26
N VAL A 153 -19.69 3.96 -11.48
CA VAL A 153 -18.69 3.03 -12.01
C VAL A 153 -18.18 3.66 -13.31
N LEU A 154 -16.97 4.21 -13.27
CA LEU A 154 -16.41 5.00 -14.37
C LEU A 154 -14.93 4.67 -14.56
N GLN A 155 -14.44 4.90 -15.75
CA GLN A 155 -13.06 4.70 -16.12
C GLN A 155 -12.21 5.94 -15.83
N PHE A 156 -11.14 5.76 -15.09
CA PHE A 156 -10.06 6.70 -14.87
C PHE A 156 -8.92 6.34 -15.84
N SER A 157 -8.60 7.24 -16.75
CA SER A 157 -7.65 6.99 -17.84
C SER A 157 -6.60 8.10 -17.89
N PRO A 158 -5.66 8.16 -16.93
CA PRO A 158 -4.54 9.08 -17.02
C PRO A 158 -3.60 8.67 -18.16
N ALA A 159 -2.74 9.59 -18.61
CA ALA A 159 -1.80 9.31 -19.67
C ALA A 159 -0.85 8.18 -19.30
N GLY A 160 -0.51 7.33 -20.26
CA GLY A 160 0.52 6.29 -20.10
C GLY A 160 0.06 4.97 -19.50
N ILE A 161 -1.19 4.86 -18.99
CA ILE A 161 -1.71 3.60 -18.44
C ILE A 161 -3.05 3.19 -19.04
N ALA A 162 -3.34 1.90 -18.99
CA ALA A 162 -4.66 1.38 -19.37
C ALA A 162 -5.75 1.89 -18.40
N PRO A 163 -7.00 2.10 -18.88
CA PRO A 163 -8.09 2.57 -18.05
C PRO A 163 -8.31 1.72 -16.80
N ILE A 164 -8.52 2.37 -15.65
CA ILE A 164 -8.83 1.76 -14.35
C ILE A 164 -10.31 1.99 -14.07
N SER A 165 -11.06 0.93 -13.74
CA SER A 165 -12.48 1.03 -13.40
C SER A 165 -12.66 1.41 -11.93
N LEU A 166 -13.08 2.64 -11.66
CA LEU A 166 -13.30 3.14 -10.30
C LEU A 166 -14.79 3.04 -9.91
N HIS A 167 -15.04 2.50 -8.72
CA HIS A 167 -16.37 2.45 -8.11
C HIS A 167 -16.45 3.47 -6.98
N GLY A 168 -17.01 4.64 -7.29
CA GLY A 168 -17.11 5.76 -6.33
C GLY A 168 -18.41 5.77 -5.56
N VAL A 169 -18.34 5.99 -4.24
CA VAL A 169 -19.48 6.28 -3.36
C VAL A 169 -19.31 7.68 -2.81
N LEU A 170 -20.27 8.57 -3.06
CA LEU A 170 -20.22 9.95 -2.59
C LEU A 170 -20.16 10.00 -1.06
N ARG A 171 -19.14 10.65 -0.52
CA ARG A 171 -18.99 10.91 0.92
C ARG A 171 -19.48 12.29 1.30
N ARG A 172 -19.09 13.31 0.54
CA ARG A 172 -19.52 14.69 0.78
C ARG A 172 -19.41 15.54 -0.48
N ARG A 173 -20.23 16.58 -0.55
CA ARG A 173 -20.05 17.68 -1.51
C ARG A 173 -19.28 18.80 -0.83
N ILE A 174 -18.43 19.50 -1.59
CA ILE A 174 -17.59 20.59 -1.12
C ILE A 174 -17.86 21.79 -2.04
N GLY A 175 -18.63 22.75 -1.54
CA GLY A 175 -19.11 23.83 -2.39
C GLY A 175 -20.04 23.36 -3.50
N ALA A 176 -20.04 24.09 -4.63
CA ALA A 176 -20.91 23.80 -5.78
C ALA A 176 -20.32 22.71 -6.70
N ASP A 177 -18.99 22.68 -6.83
CA ASP A 177 -18.33 22.01 -7.97
C ASP A 177 -17.42 20.84 -7.54
N LEU A 178 -17.24 20.60 -6.25
CA LEU A 178 -16.37 19.54 -5.78
C LEU A 178 -17.14 18.46 -5.00
N ALA A 179 -16.73 17.22 -5.18
CA ALA A 179 -17.28 16.08 -4.49
C ALA A 179 -16.18 15.09 -4.09
N ALA A 180 -16.20 14.64 -2.84
CA ALA A 180 -15.30 13.61 -2.35
C ALA A 180 -15.98 12.25 -2.41
N TYR A 181 -15.30 11.29 -3.03
CA TYR A 181 -15.76 9.92 -3.20
C TYR A 181 -14.86 8.94 -2.47
N ASP A 182 -15.46 7.93 -1.90
CA ASP A 182 -14.81 6.73 -1.37
C ASP A 182 -14.70 5.69 -2.50
N LEU A 183 -13.55 5.05 -2.64
CA LEU A 183 -13.26 4.05 -3.66
C LEU A 183 -13.22 2.61 -3.11
N GLY A 184 -13.56 2.39 -1.85
CA GLY A 184 -13.46 1.08 -1.19
C GLY A 184 -14.35 -0.03 -1.77
N ARG A 185 -15.18 0.29 -2.79
CA ARG A 185 -15.97 -0.69 -3.56
C ARG A 185 -15.37 -1.02 -4.93
N THR A 186 -14.27 -0.42 -5.27
CA THR A 186 -13.53 -0.76 -6.49
C THR A 186 -13.00 -2.19 -6.36
N PRO A 187 -13.09 -3.03 -7.40
CA PRO A 187 -12.56 -4.38 -7.41
C PRO A 187 -11.07 -4.43 -7.02
N SER A 188 -10.63 -5.52 -6.42
CA SER A 188 -9.27 -5.64 -5.87
C SER A 188 -8.19 -5.50 -6.93
N ASP A 189 -8.38 -6.10 -8.11
CA ASP A 189 -7.49 -6.01 -9.26
C ASP A 189 -7.34 -4.56 -9.78
N GLU A 190 -8.43 -3.81 -9.81
CA GLU A 190 -8.43 -2.41 -10.22
C GLU A 190 -7.80 -1.49 -9.15
N ILE A 191 -7.99 -1.83 -7.85
CA ILE A 191 -7.29 -1.12 -6.75
C ILE A 191 -5.79 -1.39 -6.79
N GLU A 192 -5.34 -2.61 -7.10
CA GLU A 192 -3.92 -2.92 -7.29
C GLU A 192 -3.31 -2.08 -8.41
N ARG A 193 -3.95 -2.00 -9.56
CA ARG A 193 -3.52 -1.15 -10.68
C ARG A 193 -3.49 0.34 -10.31
N LEU A 194 -4.44 0.79 -9.49
CA LEU A 194 -4.45 2.17 -8.96
C LEU A 194 -3.28 2.42 -8.01
N ARG A 195 -2.95 1.46 -7.14
CA ARG A 195 -1.79 1.55 -6.23
C ARG A 195 -0.48 1.61 -7.02
N GLU A 196 -0.33 0.78 -8.05
CA GLU A 196 0.84 0.80 -8.95
C GLU A 196 1.01 2.17 -9.60
N TYR A 197 -0.06 2.72 -10.16
CA TYR A 197 -0.04 4.05 -10.74
C TYR A 197 0.35 5.13 -9.72
N ILE A 198 -0.23 5.08 -8.51
CA ILE A 198 0.09 6.01 -7.43
C ILE A 198 1.54 5.87 -6.98
N LEU A 199 2.08 4.63 -6.88
CA LEU A 199 3.48 4.39 -6.55
C LEU A 199 4.41 4.97 -7.60
N GLN A 200 4.12 4.77 -8.90
CA GLN A 200 4.92 5.34 -9.96
C GLN A 200 4.94 6.88 -9.88
N ALA A 201 3.77 7.50 -9.74
CA ALA A 201 3.67 8.96 -9.60
C ALA A 201 4.37 9.47 -8.33
N HIS A 202 4.34 8.70 -7.23
CA HIS A 202 5.06 9.02 -6.00
C HIS A 202 6.57 8.97 -6.20
N ARG A 203 7.09 7.99 -6.95
CA ARG A 203 8.52 7.90 -7.30
C ARG A 203 8.98 9.09 -8.12
N GLU A 204 8.17 9.50 -9.08
CA GLU A 204 8.46 10.69 -9.92
C GLU A 204 8.45 11.98 -9.11
N ALA A 205 7.56 12.09 -8.12
CA ALA A 205 7.46 13.27 -7.24
C ALA A 205 8.52 13.29 -6.13
N HIS A 206 9.05 12.15 -5.73
CA HIS A 206 9.97 11.98 -4.60
C HIS A 206 11.16 11.07 -4.96
N PRO A 207 11.97 11.41 -5.99
CA PRO A 207 13.09 10.57 -6.41
C PRO A 207 14.10 10.34 -5.26
N GLU A 208 14.28 11.34 -4.39
CA GLU A 208 15.18 11.27 -3.23
C GLU A 208 14.83 10.15 -2.23
N LEU A 209 13.57 9.73 -2.17
CA LEU A 209 13.13 8.65 -1.27
C LEU A 209 13.39 7.27 -1.87
N HIS A 210 13.55 7.20 -3.18
CA HIS A 210 13.71 5.95 -3.91
C HIS A 210 15.16 5.69 -4.36
N ASP A 211 15.99 6.74 -4.50
CA ASP A 211 17.40 6.64 -4.90
C ASP A 211 18.31 6.16 -3.75
N GLN A 212 17.95 6.40 -2.49
CA GLN A 212 18.71 5.95 -1.32
C GLN A 212 18.74 4.43 -1.14
N VAL A 213 17.94 3.70 -1.88
CA VAL A 213 17.89 2.22 -1.87
C VAL A 213 18.85 1.61 -2.88
N SER A 214 19.49 2.43 -3.74
CA SER A 214 20.35 1.98 -4.85
C SER A 214 21.86 2.24 -4.60
N SER A 215 22.25 2.63 -3.38
CA SER A 215 23.66 2.94 -3.05
C SER A 215 24.28 1.94 -2.09
#